data_0aeba9287b349096be5b88adfe2248c4
#
_entry.id   0aeba9287b349096be5b88adfe2248c4
#
_cell.length_a   1.000
_cell.length_b   1.000
_cell.length_c   1.000
_cell.angle_alpha   90.00
_cell.angle_beta   90.00
_cell.angle_gamma   90.00
#
_symmetry.space_group_name_H-M   'P 1'
#
loop_
_entity.id
_entity.type
_entity.pdbx_description
1 polymer ?
#
loop_
_entity_poly.entity_id
_entity_poly.type
_entity_poly.pdbx_seq_one_letter_code
_entity_poly.pdbx_strand_id
1 'polypeptide(L)'
;MLVRSKNKRKIWMAAGLIASSIVLLYVFVFVYETPGGISDWRLSRAWGLESTVRIPLSHTPEEAVQQMRGSGTFQVIHREPVEGGKLLFMKRTDKQDGSDLQVEYIRKTWFGWKWGWGGGYVIGESKSPTQTKNALTYMSIPTVEHISSPFPMVFGDVLDSAIKNVTIQTKDKGEYKAKLIHTTKESTIWFVLLPATHSTPLEIKGFSEADELIAHKTITDLRDSGTIEGIH
;
A
#
# COMPACT_ATOMS: atom_id res chain seq x y z
N MET A 1 38.91 -15.86 49.98
CA MET A 1 37.61 -15.19 49.99
C MET A 1 37.44 -14.03 48.99
N LEU A 2 38.45 -13.65 48.22
CA LEU A 2 38.49 -12.48 47.33
C LEU A 2 37.97 -12.68 45.90
N VAL A 3 37.85 -13.92 45.42
CA VAL A 3 37.44 -14.22 44.01
C VAL A 3 35.92 -14.01 43.78
N ARG A 4 35.12 -14.22 44.82
CA ARG A 4 33.63 -14.07 44.73
C ARG A 4 33.15 -12.65 44.58
N SER A 5 33.95 -11.65 45.00
CA SER A 5 33.64 -10.21 44.91
C SER A 5 33.89 -9.66 43.47
N LYS A 6 34.94 -10.08 42.78
CA LYS A 6 35.27 -9.64 41.43
C LYS A 6 34.23 -10.08 40.37
N ASN A 7 33.66 -11.27 40.54
CA ASN A 7 32.63 -11.75 39.62
C ASN A 7 31.29 -11.00 39.77
N LYS A 8 30.90 -10.66 41.00
CA LYS A 8 29.71 -9.83 41.25
C LYS A 8 29.84 -8.47 40.56
N ARG A 9 30.98 -7.80 40.69
CA ARG A 9 31.23 -6.49 40.06
C ARG A 9 31.17 -6.55 38.55
N LYS A 10 31.70 -7.59 37.91
CA LYS A 10 31.59 -7.83 36.46
C LYS A 10 30.15 -8.04 35.99
N ILE A 11 29.36 -8.79 36.79
CA ILE A 11 27.93 -9.02 36.50
C ILE A 11 27.15 -7.71 36.57
N TRP A 12 27.37 -6.88 37.60
CA TRP A 12 26.72 -5.58 37.73
C TRP A 12 27.12 -4.60 36.64
N MET A 13 28.37 -4.62 36.19
CA MET A 13 28.82 -3.79 35.05
C MET A 13 28.16 -4.26 33.75
N ALA A 14 28.09 -5.57 33.51
CA ALA A 14 27.43 -6.12 32.34
C ALA A 14 25.92 -5.80 32.33
N ALA A 15 25.24 -5.95 33.46
CA ALA A 15 23.85 -5.57 33.63
C ALA A 15 23.61 -4.06 33.38
N GLY A 16 24.49 -3.20 33.86
CA GLY A 16 24.43 -1.75 33.61
C GLY A 16 24.61 -1.41 32.11
N LEU A 17 25.53 -2.05 31.43
CA LEU A 17 25.73 -1.86 29.98
C LEU A 17 24.50 -2.32 29.17
N ILE A 18 23.92 -3.46 29.53
CA ILE A 18 22.69 -3.95 28.87
C ILE A 18 21.54 -2.99 29.09
N ALA A 19 21.31 -2.53 30.33
CA ALA A 19 20.27 -1.56 30.65
C ALA A 19 20.45 -0.25 29.89
N SER A 20 21.69 0.29 29.84
CA SER A 20 22.01 1.49 29.06
C SER A 20 21.75 1.31 27.58
N SER A 21 22.11 0.16 27.00
CA SER A 21 21.86 -0.14 25.58
C SER A 21 20.37 -0.21 25.27
N ILE A 22 19.56 -0.79 26.15
CA ILE A 22 18.09 -0.83 26.00
C ILE A 22 17.49 0.59 26.03
N VAL A 23 17.94 1.43 26.96
CA VAL A 23 17.49 2.83 27.05
C VAL A 23 17.86 3.61 25.79
N LEU A 24 19.09 3.47 25.30
CA LEU A 24 19.53 4.13 24.07
C LEU A 24 18.73 3.66 22.85
N LEU A 25 18.46 2.37 22.75
CA LEU A 25 17.62 1.82 21.69
C LEU A 25 16.20 2.39 21.76
N TYR A 26 15.60 2.44 22.95
CA TYR A 26 14.26 3.01 23.14
C TYR A 26 14.23 4.48 22.72
N VAL A 27 15.19 5.30 23.16
CA VAL A 27 15.30 6.71 22.80
C VAL A 27 15.46 6.86 21.28
N PHE A 28 16.30 6.03 20.65
CA PHE A 28 16.50 6.05 19.21
C PHE A 28 15.18 5.74 18.46
N VAL A 29 14.49 4.65 18.84
CA VAL A 29 13.22 4.27 18.22
C VAL A 29 12.15 5.35 18.45
N PHE A 30 12.12 5.95 19.64
CA PHE A 30 11.22 7.05 19.96
C PHE A 30 11.46 8.27 19.05
N VAL A 31 12.70 8.74 18.93
CA VAL A 31 13.06 9.87 18.05
C VAL A 31 12.80 9.52 16.58
N TYR A 32 13.02 8.26 16.19
CA TYR A 32 12.78 7.81 14.84
C TYR A 32 11.30 7.86 14.47
N GLU A 33 10.40 7.44 15.36
CA GLU A 33 8.96 7.28 15.10
C GLU A 33 8.08 8.47 15.53
N THR A 34 8.58 9.36 16.35
CA THR A 34 7.83 10.56 16.79
C THR A 34 7.36 11.39 15.57
N PRO A 35 6.14 11.99 15.59
CA PRO A 35 5.68 12.89 14.54
C PRO A 35 6.66 14.02 14.25
N GLY A 36 7.13 14.09 13.00
CA GLY A 36 8.22 14.97 12.58
C GLY A 36 9.63 14.41 12.85
N GLY A 37 9.74 13.17 13.30
CA GLY A 37 11.01 12.49 13.53
C GLY A 37 11.69 11.99 12.24
N ILE A 38 12.71 11.13 12.41
CA ILE A 38 13.57 10.70 11.29
C ILE A 38 12.77 9.97 10.20
N SER A 39 11.79 9.13 10.57
CA SER A 39 10.96 8.43 9.59
C SER A 39 10.16 9.39 8.71
N ASP A 40 9.61 10.45 9.29
CA ASP A 40 8.83 11.46 8.57
C ASP A 40 9.73 12.35 7.71
N TRP A 41 10.91 12.69 8.21
CA TRP A 41 11.92 13.43 7.46
C TRP A 41 12.34 12.66 6.20
N ARG A 42 12.65 11.35 6.33
CA ARG A 42 13.00 10.50 5.19
C ARG A 42 11.88 10.44 4.15
N LEU A 43 10.65 10.23 4.60
CA LEU A 43 9.49 10.18 3.70
C LEU A 43 9.28 11.52 2.99
N SER A 44 9.39 12.64 3.71
CA SER A 44 9.27 13.98 3.13
C SER A 44 10.32 14.25 2.07
N ARG A 45 11.58 13.84 2.30
CA ARG A 45 12.66 13.96 1.31
C ARG A 45 12.43 13.07 0.09
N ALA A 46 11.92 11.85 0.28
CA ALA A 46 11.56 10.96 -0.81
C ALA A 46 10.42 11.54 -1.69
N TRP A 47 9.60 12.43 -1.15
CA TRP A 47 8.58 13.20 -1.87
C TRP A 47 9.09 14.50 -2.47
N GLY A 48 10.37 14.84 -2.29
CA GLY A 48 10.95 16.10 -2.75
C GLY A 48 10.51 17.32 -1.93
N LEU A 49 9.98 17.12 -0.72
CA LEU A 49 9.55 18.23 0.13
C LEU A 49 10.74 18.81 0.90
N GLU A 50 10.81 20.14 0.99
CA GLU A 50 11.82 20.84 1.79
C GLU A 50 11.51 20.79 3.29
N SER A 51 10.23 20.80 3.67
CA SER A 51 9.79 20.70 5.04
C SER A 51 9.42 19.26 5.42
N THR A 52 9.56 18.92 6.70
CA THR A 52 9.17 17.61 7.23
C THR A 52 7.69 17.58 7.53
N VAL A 53 6.95 16.72 6.87
CA VAL A 53 5.55 16.44 7.19
C VAL A 53 5.50 15.70 8.53
N ARG A 54 4.61 16.12 9.42
CA ARG A 54 4.39 15.44 10.71
C ARG A 54 3.26 14.44 10.56
N ILE A 55 3.61 13.16 10.53
CA ILE A 55 2.63 12.07 10.43
C ILE A 55 2.32 11.58 11.84
N PRO A 56 1.06 11.71 12.29
CA PRO A 56 0.69 11.33 13.65
C PRO A 56 0.77 9.80 13.85
N LEU A 57 0.96 9.41 15.12
CA LEU A 57 0.79 8.05 15.58
C LEU A 57 -0.65 7.82 16.00
N SER A 58 -1.21 6.68 15.63
CA SER A 58 -2.61 6.34 15.85
C SER A 58 -2.76 4.99 16.52
N HIS A 59 -3.90 4.75 17.16
CA HIS A 59 -4.18 3.47 17.83
C HIS A 59 -4.63 2.40 16.83
N THR A 60 -5.29 2.81 15.73
CA THR A 60 -5.77 1.92 14.67
C THR A 60 -5.27 2.34 13.30
N PRO A 61 -5.21 1.42 12.32
CA PRO A 61 -4.85 1.77 10.94
C PRO A 61 -5.82 2.78 10.32
N GLU A 62 -7.12 2.65 10.61
CA GLU A 62 -8.16 3.52 10.10
C GLU A 62 -8.00 4.95 10.61
N GLU A 63 -7.71 5.09 11.91
CA GLU A 63 -7.42 6.39 12.52
C GLU A 63 -6.19 7.04 11.89
N ALA A 64 -5.14 6.28 11.58
CA ALA A 64 -3.94 6.79 10.90
C ALA A 64 -4.26 7.39 9.52
N VAL A 65 -5.14 6.75 8.75
CA VAL A 65 -5.61 7.29 7.47
C VAL A 65 -6.46 8.54 7.69
N GLN A 66 -7.40 8.50 8.63
CA GLN A 66 -8.30 9.60 8.91
C GLN A 66 -7.55 10.87 9.34
N GLN A 67 -6.54 10.73 10.21
CA GLN A 67 -5.71 11.85 10.63
C GLN A 67 -4.87 12.44 9.50
N MET A 68 -4.45 11.62 8.52
CA MET A 68 -3.63 12.07 7.40
C MET A 68 -4.47 12.64 6.24
N ARG A 69 -5.63 12.05 5.93
CA ARG A 69 -6.51 12.43 4.81
C ARG A 69 -7.65 13.35 5.21
N GLY A 70 -7.81 13.61 6.51
CA GLY A 70 -8.96 14.32 7.05
C GLY A 70 -10.18 13.41 7.23
N SER A 71 -11.26 13.97 7.78
CA SER A 71 -12.52 13.27 8.04
C SER A 71 -13.36 13.06 6.77
N GLY A 72 -12.72 12.66 5.68
CA GLY A 72 -13.41 12.31 4.44
C GLY A 72 -14.34 11.10 4.63
N THR A 73 -15.37 11.05 3.82
CA THR A 73 -16.39 9.98 3.79
C THR A 73 -15.85 8.72 3.10
N PHE A 74 -14.79 8.12 3.65
CA PHE A 74 -14.23 6.88 3.15
C PHE A 74 -14.70 5.68 3.97
N GLN A 75 -15.10 4.62 3.28
CA GLN A 75 -15.40 3.33 3.87
C GLN A 75 -14.29 2.33 3.53
N VAL A 76 -13.71 1.70 4.53
CA VAL A 76 -12.79 0.58 4.34
C VAL A 76 -13.58 -0.64 3.86
N ILE A 77 -13.27 -1.12 2.65
CA ILE A 77 -13.91 -2.27 2.03
C ILE A 77 -13.10 -3.55 2.15
N HIS A 78 -11.76 -3.44 2.31
CA HIS A 78 -10.88 -4.58 2.53
C HIS A 78 -9.62 -4.18 3.31
N ARG A 79 -9.09 -5.14 4.07
CA ARG A 79 -7.84 -5.02 4.84
C ARG A 79 -6.92 -6.16 4.47
N GLU A 80 -5.78 -5.85 3.88
CA GLU A 80 -4.77 -6.84 3.51
C GLU A 80 -3.57 -6.73 4.44
N PRO A 81 -3.23 -7.76 5.22
CA PRO A 81 -1.98 -7.81 5.96
C PRO A 81 -0.80 -7.89 4.98
N VAL A 82 0.20 -7.05 5.21
CA VAL A 82 1.47 -7.06 4.46
C VAL A 82 2.63 -6.96 5.42
N GLU A 83 3.84 -7.21 4.93
CA GLU A 83 5.03 -7.05 5.75
C GLU A 83 5.12 -5.62 6.30
N GLY A 84 5.34 -5.52 7.60
CA GLY A 84 5.47 -4.25 8.31
C GLY A 84 4.19 -3.45 8.51
N GLY A 85 3.01 -3.96 8.07
CA GLY A 85 1.77 -3.19 8.22
C GLY A 85 0.53 -3.78 7.60
N LYS A 86 -0.31 -2.90 7.07
CA LYS A 86 -1.56 -3.26 6.38
C LYS A 86 -1.80 -2.34 5.19
N LEU A 87 -2.42 -2.89 4.15
CA LEU A 87 -3.08 -2.11 3.10
C LEU A 87 -4.56 -1.99 3.45
N LEU A 88 -5.07 -0.77 3.38
CA LEU A 88 -6.50 -0.49 3.49
C LEU A 88 -7.02 -0.10 2.11
N PHE A 89 -7.96 -0.88 1.60
CA PHE A 89 -8.71 -0.55 0.39
C PHE A 89 -9.97 0.17 0.80
N MET A 90 -10.22 1.32 0.21
CA MET A 90 -11.30 2.21 0.61
C MET A 90 -12.04 2.75 -0.60
N LYS A 91 -13.35 3.00 -0.44
CA LYS A 91 -14.20 3.72 -1.39
C LYS A 91 -14.86 4.91 -0.71
N ARG A 92 -15.14 5.94 -1.48
CA ARG A 92 -15.87 7.10 -0.98
C ARG A 92 -17.35 6.76 -0.82
N THR A 93 -17.98 7.32 0.20
CA THR A 93 -19.41 7.09 0.48
C THR A 93 -20.30 8.21 -0.04
N ASP A 94 -19.71 9.35 -0.40
CA ASP A 94 -20.41 10.56 -0.87
C ASP A 94 -20.66 10.59 -2.39
N LYS A 95 -20.09 9.63 -3.14
CA LYS A 95 -20.31 9.50 -4.58
C LYS A 95 -21.05 8.20 -4.89
N GLN A 96 -22.17 8.32 -5.60
CA GLN A 96 -22.97 7.17 -6.04
C GLN A 96 -22.58 6.68 -7.43
N ASP A 97 -21.95 7.54 -8.24
CA ASP A 97 -21.64 7.25 -9.64
C ASP A 97 -20.13 7.22 -9.88
N GLY A 98 -19.66 6.16 -10.55
CA GLY A 98 -18.28 5.99 -10.95
C GLY A 98 -17.48 5.01 -10.06
N SER A 99 -16.27 4.69 -10.52
CA SER A 99 -15.31 3.88 -9.76
C SER A 99 -14.32 4.79 -9.05
N ASP A 100 -14.32 4.71 -7.73
CA ASP A 100 -13.33 5.35 -6.87
C ASP A 100 -12.72 4.29 -5.95
N LEU A 101 -11.47 4.01 -6.11
CA LEU A 101 -10.75 3.07 -5.27
C LEU A 101 -9.47 3.73 -4.77
N GLN A 102 -9.28 3.68 -3.47
CA GLN A 102 -8.10 4.21 -2.80
C GLN A 102 -7.45 3.10 -1.99
N VAL A 103 -6.13 3.05 -2.04
CA VAL A 103 -5.33 2.11 -1.26
C VAL A 103 -4.32 2.89 -0.44
N GLU A 104 -4.28 2.59 0.86
CA GLU A 104 -3.37 3.21 1.81
C GLU A 104 -2.55 2.14 2.52
N TYR A 105 -1.25 2.32 2.57
CA TYR A 105 -0.35 1.52 3.38
C TYR A 105 -0.16 2.17 4.74
N ILE A 106 -0.48 1.43 5.79
CA ILE A 106 -0.33 1.85 7.17
C ILE A 106 0.68 0.95 7.84
N ARG A 107 1.78 1.56 8.25
CA ARG A 107 2.91 0.89 8.88
C ARG A 107 2.63 0.63 10.36
N LYS A 108 2.94 -0.58 10.84
CA LYS A 108 2.96 -0.89 12.26
C LYS A 108 4.29 -0.41 12.87
N THR A 109 4.20 0.34 13.95
CA THR A 109 5.35 0.78 14.74
C THR A 109 5.27 0.23 16.16
N TRP A 110 6.31 0.43 16.96
CA TRP A 110 6.29 0.07 18.38
C TRP A 110 5.31 0.91 19.21
N PHE A 111 4.98 2.12 18.72
CA PHE A 111 4.11 3.07 19.43
C PHE A 111 2.69 3.15 18.84
N GLY A 112 2.37 2.34 17.85
CA GLY A 112 1.05 2.35 17.22
C GLY A 112 1.12 2.20 15.71
N TRP A 113 0.17 2.79 15.02
CA TRP A 113 0.04 2.78 13.58
C TRP A 113 0.39 4.14 13.00
N LYS A 114 1.04 4.15 11.87
CA LYS A 114 1.48 5.36 11.20
C LYS A 114 1.22 5.26 9.71
N TRP A 115 0.61 6.29 9.13
CA TRP A 115 0.42 6.34 7.69
C TRP A 115 1.77 6.33 6.98
N GLY A 116 1.88 5.52 5.93
CA GLY A 116 3.12 5.35 5.17
C GLY A 116 3.04 5.96 3.78
N TRP A 117 2.17 5.44 2.95
CA TRP A 117 2.03 5.83 1.56
C TRP A 117 0.70 5.34 1.01
N GLY A 118 0.16 5.98 -0.03
CA GLY A 118 -1.03 5.50 -0.68
C GLY A 118 -1.43 6.35 -1.88
N GLY A 119 -2.41 5.89 -2.60
CA GLY A 119 -2.97 6.54 -3.76
C GLY A 119 -4.35 6.02 -4.11
N GLY A 120 -5.03 6.73 -4.96
CA GLY A 120 -6.35 6.36 -5.44
C GLY A 120 -6.71 7.11 -6.69
N TYR A 121 -7.73 6.62 -7.37
CA TYR A 121 -8.28 7.22 -8.57
C TYR A 121 -9.78 7.44 -8.41
N VAL A 122 -10.29 8.36 -9.21
CA VAL A 122 -11.71 8.58 -9.40
C VAL A 122 -11.97 8.54 -10.89
N ILE A 123 -12.72 7.57 -11.36
CA ILE A 123 -13.13 7.45 -12.75
C ILE A 123 -14.62 7.74 -12.79
N GLY A 124 -14.99 8.86 -13.42
CA GLY A 124 -16.38 9.20 -13.69
C GLY A 124 -16.97 8.26 -14.74
N GLU A 125 -18.27 8.01 -14.68
CA GLU A 125 -18.97 7.32 -15.76
C GLU A 125 -18.88 8.13 -17.05
N SER A 126 -18.30 7.55 -18.08
CA SER A 126 -18.37 8.13 -19.42
C SER A 126 -19.74 7.84 -20.00
N LYS A 127 -20.56 8.88 -20.13
CA LYS A 127 -21.94 8.79 -20.72
C LYS A 127 -21.95 8.82 -22.22
N SER A 128 -20.91 8.34 -22.91
CA SER A 128 -20.91 8.29 -24.36
C SER A 128 -21.66 7.04 -24.87
N PRO A 129 -22.69 7.19 -25.72
CA PRO A 129 -23.50 6.07 -26.18
C PRO A 129 -22.80 5.11 -27.16
N THR A 130 -21.56 5.40 -27.54
CA THR A 130 -20.75 4.61 -28.51
C THR A 130 -19.53 3.95 -27.91
N GLN A 131 -19.38 3.91 -26.59
CA GLN A 131 -18.20 3.32 -25.97
C GLN A 131 -18.34 1.82 -25.72
N THR A 132 -17.29 1.10 -26.10
CA THR A 132 -16.99 -0.26 -25.63
C THR A 132 -17.11 -0.31 -24.10
N LYS A 133 -17.71 -1.39 -23.60
CA LYS A 133 -17.92 -1.56 -22.17
C LYS A 133 -16.58 -1.69 -21.47
N ASN A 134 -16.32 -0.82 -20.51
CA ASN A 134 -15.14 -0.93 -19.65
C ASN A 134 -15.16 -2.26 -18.89
N ALA A 135 -14.06 -3.00 -18.94
CA ALA A 135 -13.93 -4.31 -18.32
C ALA A 135 -13.20 -4.27 -16.96
N LEU A 136 -12.16 -3.44 -16.87
CA LEU A 136 -11.36 -3.25 -15.66
C LEU A 136 -11.04 -1.77 -15.47
N THR A 137 -10.83 -1.36 -14.24
CA THR A 137 -10.04 -0.16 -13.93
C THR A 137 -8.67 -0.58 -13.43
N TYR A 138 -7.71 0.31 -13.48
CA TYR A 138 -6.38 0.10 -12.92
C TYR A 138 -5.73 1.38 -12.43
N MET A 139 -4.88 1.23 -11.44
CA MET A 139 -3.89 2.22 -11.02
C MET A 139 -2.63 1.49 -10.58
N SER A 140 -1.49 2.04 -10.95
CA SER A 140 -0.20 1.58 -10.47
C SER A 140 0.37 2.54 -9.43
N ILE A 141 0.84 1.99 -8.31
CA ILE A 141 1.57 2.73 -7.27
C ILE A 141 3.03 2.28 -7.30
N PRO A 142 3.98 3.17 -7.62
CA PRO A 142 5.39 2.84 -7.67
C PRO A 142 6.00 2.65 -6.28
N THR A 143 7.18 2.05 -6.23
CA THR A 143 8.05 2.07 -5.05
C THR A 143 8.51 3.50 -4.77
N VAL A 144 8.55 3.87 -3.49
CA VAL A 144 9.21 5.09 -3.04
C VAL A 144 10.62 4.73 -2.60
N GLU A 145 11.62 5.32 -3.23
CA GLU A 145 13.03 5.03 -2.92
C GLU A 145 13.36 5.28 -1.45
N HIS A 146 14.16 4.38 -0.89
CA HIS A 146 14.60 4.42 0.51
C HIS A 146 13.48 4.31 1.57
N ILE A 147 12.24 4.03 1.17
CA ILE A 147 11.11 3.79 2.08
C ILE A 147 10.70 2.32 2.00
N SER A 148 10.75 1.64 3.14
CA SER A 148 10.22 0.28 3.26
C SER A 148 8.69 0.31 3.14
N SER A 149 8.19 -0.25 2.06
CA SER A 149 6.76 -0.32 1.75
C SER A 149 6.47 -1.59 0.96
N PRO A 150 5.21 -2.06 0.91
CA PRO A 150 4.84 -3.23 0.11
C PRO A 150 4.75 -2.94 -1.40
N PHE A 151 5.03 -1.71 -1.81
CA PHE A 151 4.98 -1.31 -3.21
C PHE A 151 6.25 -1.71 -3.97
N PRO A 152 6.14 -1.89 -5.29
CA PRO A 152 5.09 -1.42 -6.18
C PRO A 152 3.87 -2.34 -6.22
N MET A 153 2.72 -1.77 -6.60
CA MET A 153 1.45 -2.47 -6.69
C MET A 153 0.63 -1.96 -7.87
N VAL A 154 -0.13 -2.87 -8.49
CA VAL A 154 -1.21 -2.50 -9.42
C VAL A 154 -2.53 -3.00 -8.85
N PHE A 155 -3.57 -2.21 -8.92
CA PHE A 155 -4.89 -2.53 -8.37
C PHE A 155 -6.00 -1.85 -9.15
N GLY A 156 -7.23 -2.34 -8.99
CA GLY A 156 -8.39 -1.76 -9.63
C GLY A 156 -9.70 -2.45 -9.28
N ASP A 157 -10.76 -2.07 -9.98
CA ASP A 157 -12.07 -2.73 -9.94
C ASP A 157 -12.25 -3.66 -11.14
N VAL A 158 -12.96 -4.76 -10.93
CA VAL A 158 -13.50 -5.60 -12.00
C VAL A 158 -14.89 -5.06 -12.34
N LEU A 159 -15.05 -4.53 -13.56
CA LEU A 159 -16.30 -3.95 -14.04
C LEU A 159 -17.11 -4.95 -14.87
N ASP A 160 -16.43 -5.88 -15.56
CA ASP A 160 -17.08 -6.97 -16.28
C ASP A 160 -17.10 -8.25 -15.43
N SER A 161 -18.30 -8.70 -15.08
CA SER A 161 -18.50 -9.91 -14.27
C SER A 161 -18.02 -11.21 -14.93
N ALA A 162 -17.76 -11.20 -16.24
CA ALA A 162 -17.18 -12.33 -16.96
C ALA A 162 -15.70 -12.55 -16.60
N ILE A 163 -14.99 -11.51 -16.11
CA ILE A 163 -13.60 -11.64 -15.70
C ILE A 163 -13.52 -12.37 -14.35
N LYS A 164 -12.80 -13.50 -14.36
CA LYS A 164 -12.57 -14.36 -13.18
C LYS A 164 -11.11 -14.41 -12.77
N ASN A 165 -10.19 -14.04 -13.64
CA ASN A 165 -8.77 -13.95 -13.37
C ASN A 165 -8.20 -12.66 -13.94
N VAL A 166 -7.27 -12.06 -13.20
CA VAL A 166 -6.45 -10.95 -13.69
C VAL A 166 -4.99 -11.31 -13.47
N THR A 167 -4.15 -11.10 -14.48
CA THR A 167 -2.71 -11.31 -14.38
C THR A 167 -1.95 -10.06 -14.81
N ILE A 168 -0.75 -9.92 -14.27
CA ILE A 168 0.23 -8.92 -14.73
C ILE A 168 1.45 -9.64 -15.24
N GLN A 169 1.80 -9.41 -16.48
CA GLN A 169 3.03 -9.88 -17.08
C GLN A 169 4.06 -8.75 -17.12
N THR A 170 5.25 -9.03 -16.61
CA THR A 170 6.35 -8.08 -16.60
C THR A 170 7.25 -8.28 -17.81
N LYS A 171 8.09 -7.29 -18.14
CA LYS A 171 9.07 -7.35 -19.23
C LYS A 171 9.96 -8.59 -19.14
N ASP A 172 10.33 -9.03 -17.95
CA ASP A 172 11.16 -10.20 -17.71
C ASP A 172 10.38 -11.53 -17.82
N LYS A 173 9.15 -11.48 -18.38
CA LYS A 173 8.22 -12.60 -18.56
C LYS A 173 7.78 -13.25 -17.23
N GLY A 174 7.93 -12.58 -16.12
CA GLY A 174 7.29 -12.95 -14.86
C GLY A 174 5.78 -12.72 -14.98
N GLU A 175 4.98 -13.71 -14.63
CA GLU A 175 3.53 -13.59 -14.54
C GLU A 175 3.09 -13.61 -13.10
N TYR A 176 2.28 -12.62 -12.72
CA TYR A 176 1.78 -12.43 -11.38
C TYR A 176 0.26 -12.45 -11.40
N LYS A 177 -0.33 -13.41 -10.70
CA LYS A 177 -1.78 -13.54 -10.58
C LYS A 177 -2.30 -12.54 -9.54
N ALA A 178 -3.34 -11.79 -9.90
CA ALA A 178 -3.99 -10.86 -9.00
C ALA A 178 -4.81 -11.61 -7.93
N LYS A 179 -4.85 -11.03 -6.74
CA LYS A 179 -5.82 -11.39 -5.73
C LYS A 179 -7.12 -10.65 -6.01
N LEU A 180 -8.21 -11.40 -6.21
CA LEU A 180 -9.55 -10.85 -6.38
C LEU A 180 -10.27 -10.88 -5.03
N ILE A 181 -10.90 -9.77 -4.66
CA ILE A 181 -11.64 -9.60 -3.41
C ILE A 181 -13.07 -9.21 -3.76
N HIS A 182 -14.00 -10.08 -3.40
CA HIS A 182 -15.43 -9.78 -3.48
C HIS A 182 -15.83 -8.93 -2.27
N THR A 183 -16.34 -7.74 -2.51
CA THR A 183 -16.79 -6.85 -1.43
C THR A 183 -18.27 -7.04 -1.17
N THR A 184 -18.75 -6.58 0.00
CA THR A 184 -20.17 -6.72 0.40
C THR A 184 -21.15 -5.95 -0.49
N LYS A 185 -20.68 -5.09 -1.41
CA LYS A 185 -21.49 -4.27 -2.32
C LYS A 185 -21.51 -4.80 -3.76
N GLU A 186 -21.39 -6.10 -3.96
CA GLU A 186 -21.36 -6.75 -5.28
C GLU A 186 -20.24 -6.27 -6.20
N SER A 187 -19.28 -5.53 -5.69
CA SER A 187 -18.11 -5.11 -6.44
C SER A 187 -16.93 -6.04 -6.15
N THR A 188 -16.15 -6.32 -7.18
CA THR A 188 -14.91 -7.08 -7.05
C THR A 188 -13.75 -6.12 -7.30
N ILE A 189 -12.81 -6.07 -6.36
CA ILE A 189 -11.54 -5.39 -6.54
C ILE A 189 -10.44 -6.41 -6.81
N TRP A 190 -9.39 -5.99 -7.47
CA TRP A 190 -8.22 -6.82 -7.73
C TRP A 190 -6.94 -6.06 -7.41
N PHE A 191 -5.89 -6.78 -7.02
CA PHE A 191 -4.57 -6.19 -6.84
C PHE A 191 -3.44 -7.21 -6.98
N VAL A 192 -2.25 -6.71 -7.33
CA VAL A 192 -0.99 -7.45 -7.40
C VAL A 192 0.09 -6.64 -6.72
N LEU A 193 0.80 -7.25 -5.78
CA LEU A 193 2.06 -6.73 -5.27
C LEU A 193 3.19 -7.27 -6.16
N LEU A 194 4.00 -6.37 -6.69
CA LEU A 194 5.10 -6.73 -7.59
C LEU A 194 6.45 -6.65 -6.86
N PRO A 195 7.46 -7.43 -7.27
CA PRO A 195 8.81 -7.25 -6.77
C PRO A 195 9.34 -5.84 -7.03
N ALA A 196 10.14 -5.28 -6.14
CA ALA A 196 10.73 -3.95 -6.29
C ALA A 196 11.65 -3.82 -7.52
N THR A 197 12.13 -4.94 -8.07
CA THR A 197 13.06 -5.01 -9.22
C THR A 197 12.36 -5.02 -10.57
N HIS A 198 11.00 -5.11 -10.61
CA HIS A 198 10.31 -5.14 -11.89
C HIS A 198 10.41 -3.80 -12.63
N SER A 199 10.39 -3.89 -13.95
CA SER A 199 10.43 -2.73 -14.85
C SER A 199 9.23 -2.73 -15.79
N THR A 200 8.87 -1.55 -16.29
CA THR A 200 7.93 -1.40 -17.39
C THR A 200 8.54 -1.88 -18.72
N PRO A 201 7.74 -2.28 -19.71
CA PRO A 201 6.28 -2.31 -19.70
C PRO A 201 5.70 -3.45 -18.85
N LEU A 202 4.47 -3.24 -18.34
CA LEU A 202 3.63 -4.23 -17.70
C LEU A 202 2.41 -4.49 -18.58
N GLU A 203 2.01 -5.76 -18.73
CA GLU A 203 0.77 -6.12 -19.42
C GLU A 203 -0.26 -6.58 -18.40
N ILE A 204 -1.40 -5.90 -18.35
CA ILE A 204 -2.56 -6.29 -17.54
C ILE A 204 -3.47 -7.10 -18.44
N LYS A 205 -3.85 -8.29 -18.00
CA LYS A 205 -4.73 -9.22 -18.75
C LYS A 205 -5.86 -9.68 -17.84
N GLY A 206 -7.09 -9.59 -18.35
CA GLY A 206 -8.29 -10.11 -17.70
C GLY A 206 -8.84 -11.30 -18.47
N PHE A 207 -9.15 -12.39 -17.77
CA PHE A 207 -9.59 -13.65 -18.37
C PHE A 207 -10.93 -14.11 -17.81
N SER A 208 -11.72 -14.81 -18.64
CA SER A 208 -12.92 -15.54 -18.24
C SER A 208 -12.58 -16.78 -17.41
N GLU A 209 -13.61 -17.49 -16.95
CA GLU A 209 -13.47 -18.81 -16.32
C GLU A 209 -12.92 -19.88 -17.28
N ALA A 210 -13.14 -19.70 -18.59
CA ALA A 210 -12.64 -20.58 -19.65
C ALA A 210 -11.26 -20.16 -20.19
N ASP A 211 -10.53 -19.29 -19.46
CA ASP A 211 -9.24 -18.70 -19.85
C ASP A 211 -9.27 -17.92 -21.17
N GLU A 212 -10.42 -17.41 -21.58
CA GLU A 212 -10.53 -16.50 -22.72
C GLU A 212 -10.09 -15.08 -22.32
N LEU A 213 -9.28 -14.44 -23.15
CA LEU A 213 -8.81 -13.06 -22.93
C LEU A 213 -9.97 -12.08 -23.17
N ILE A 214 -10.42 -11.41 -22.11
CA ILE A 214 -11.51 -10.41 -22.16
C ILE A 214 -10.96 -8.98 -22.19
N ALA A 215 -9.85 -8.71 -21.51
CA ALA A 215 -9.29 -7.37 -21.40
C ALA A 215 -7.77 -7.42 -21.45
N HIS A 216 -7.16 -6.44 -22.13
CA HIS A 216 -5.70 -6.32 -22.23
C HIS A 216 -5.26 -4.86 -22.30
N LYS A 217 -4.22 -4.53 -21.54
CA LYS A 217 -3.60 -3.21 -21.56
C LYS A 217 -2.11 -3.33 -21.26
N THR A 218 -1.29 -2.63 -22.06
CA THR A 218 0.13 -2.43 -21.77
C THR A 218 0.30 -1.06 -21.13
N ILE A 219 0.96 -1.00 -19.98
CA ILE A 219 1.32 0.23 -19.28
C ILE A 219 2.84 0.41 -19.30
N THR A 220 3.27 1.61 -19.59
CA THR A 220 4.70 1.98 -19.72
C THR A 220 5.18 2.91 -18.61
N ASP A 221 4.25 3.44 -17.82
CA ASP A 221 4.53 4.29 -16.66
C ASP A 221 3.94 3.65 -15.40
N LEU A 222 4.75 3.51 -14.34
CA LEU A 222 4.31 3.01 -13.04
C LEU A 222 3.44 4.00 -12.24
N ARG A 223 3.08 5.13 -12.81
CA ARG A 223 2.13 6.11 -12.26
C ARG A 223 0.85 6.19 -13.07
N ASP A 224 0.68 5.26 -14.00
CA ASP A 224 -0.48 5.25 -14.89
C ASP A 224 -1.73 4.75 -14.17
N SER A 225 -2.87 5.27 -14.60
CA SER A 225 -4.20 4.87 -14.14
C SER A 225 -5.23 5.06 -15.24
N GLY A 226 -6.26 4.26 -15.24
CA GLY A 226 -7.32 4.37 -16.25
C GLY A 226 -8.28 3.19 -16.28
N THR A 227 -8.95 3.07 -17.43
CA THR A 227 -9.86 1.96 -17.74
C THR A 227 -9.26 1.08 -18.82
N ILE A 228 -9.67 -0.18 -18.82
CA ILE A 228 -9.37 -1.17 -19.85
C ILE A 228 -10.70 -1.61 -20.46
N GLU A 229 -10.82 -1.44 -21.76
CA GLU A 229 -12.00 -1.84 -22.52
C GLU A 229 -12.00 -3.36 -22.74
N GLY A 230 -13.20 -3.94 -22.83
CA GLY A 230 -13.36 -5.33 -23.19
C GLY A 230 -12.99 -5.58 -24.66
N ILE A 231 -12.34 -6.69 -24.92
CA ILE A 231 -12.07 -7.21 -26.27
C ILE A 231 -13.32 -8.00 -26.70
N HIS A 232 -14.02 -7.52 -27.72
CA HIS A 232 -15.21 -8.18 -28.28
C HIS A 232 -14.89 -8.79 -29.63
#